data_e6d0e920409704adc93980a157399c75
#
_entry.id   e6d0e920409704adc93980a157399c75
#
_cell.length_a   1.000
_cell.length_b   1.000
_cell.length_c   1.000
_cell.angle_alpha   90.00
_cell.angle_beta   90.00
_cell.angle_gamma   90.00
#
_symmetry.space_group_name_H-M   'P 1'
#
loop_
_entity.id
_entity.type
_entity.pdbx_description
1 polymer ?
#
loop_
_entity_poly.entity_id
_entity_poly.type
_entity_poly.pdbx_seq_one_letter_code
_entity_poly.pdbx_strand_id
1 'polypeptide(L)'
;MQKNYVQEILSIIHSGLPKAELAEKLSDYHEKDLADALEALTPAERQSLYSILGVDTVAEIFTYLDDAEPYLKELPSHEAAKVISNMDSDDAVDALEDLDDTDKNEIVNKLDKDSVEDVKMLLSYDEDEIGSRMTTNYISIKNDMTIRQAMSELVKQAGENDNISTLYVVDKNEHFYGAIDLKDLIICLLYTSPSPRDA
;
A
#
# COMPACT_ATOMS: atom_id res chain seq x y z
N MET A 1 -4.16 26.25 -11.15
CA MET A 1 -4.89 26.27 -9.87
C MET A 1 -5.29 24.81 -9.61
N GLN A 2 -4.71 24.20 -8.62
CA GLN A 2 -5.11 22.86 -8.20
C GLN A 2 -6.51 22.98 -7.57
N LYS A 3 -7.46 22.17 -8.00
CA LYS A 3 -8.84 22.20 -7.50
C LYS A 3 -8.79 21.60 -6.09
N ASN A 4 -9.19 22.32 -5.08
CA ASN A 4 -9.27 21.80 -3.72
C ASN A 4 -10.61 21.08 -3.57
N TYR A 5 -10.58 19.76 -3.46
CA TYR A 5 -11.77 18.91 -3.34
C TYR A 5 -12.29 18.77 -1.90
N VAL A 6 -11.55 19.25 -0.90
CA VAL A 6 -11.89 19.09 0.53
C VAL A 6 -13.34 19.53 0.83
N GLN A 7 -13.76 20.70 0.35
CA GLN A 7 -15.12 21.19 0.61
C GLN A 7 -16.21 20.35 -0.06
N GLU A 8 -15.91 19.80 -1.22
CA GLU A 8 -16.81 18.92 -1.96
C GLU A 8 -16.96 17.59 -1.21
N ILE A 9 -15.85 16.99 -0.79
CA ILE A 9 -15.79 15.75 0.02
C ILE A 9 -16.55 15.93 1.34
N LEU A 10 -16.30 17.01 2.07
CA LEU A 10 -17.03 17.32 3.32
C LEU A 10 -18.53 17.46 3.10
N SER A 11 -18.95 18.10 1.99
CA SER A 11 -20.36 18.21 1.63
C SER A 11 -21.01 16.86 1.36
N ILE A 12 -20.26 15.92 0.74
CA ILE A 12 -20.73 14.55 0.50
C ILE A 12 -20.83 13.79 1.84
N ILE A 13 -19.83 13.88 2.71
CA ILE A 13 -19.82 13.21 4.01
C ILE A 13 -21.02 13.67 4.85
N HIS A 14 -21.32 14.98 4.85
CA HIS A 14 -22.41 15.57 5.63
C HIS A 14 -23.78 15.50 4.93
N SER A 15 -23.88 14.91 3.75
CA SER A 15 -25.13 14.86 2.96
C SER A 15 -26.24 13.97 3.53
N GLY A 16 -25.90 13.09 4.51
CA GLY A 16 -26.84 12.13 5.08
C GLY A 16 -27.19 10.97 4.14
N LEU A 17 -26.40 10.71 3.12
CA LEU A 17 -26.56 9.59 2.20
C LEU A 17 -26.45 8.23 2.90
N PRO A 18 -27.07 7.17 2.38
CA PRO A 18 -26.82 5.81 2.83
C PRO A 18 -25.34 5.43 2.68
N LYS A 19 -24.79 4.59 3.59
CA LYS A 19 -23.37 4.22 3.62
C LYS A 19 -22.82 3.73 2.28
N ALA A 20 -23.58 2.91 1.56
CA ALA A 20 -23.16 2.36 0.25
C ALA A 20 -23.03 3.46 -0.82
N GLU A 21 -23.98 4.39 -0.87
CA GLU A 21 -23.96 5.51 -1.81
C GLU A 21 -22.87 6.52 -1.46
N LEU A 22 -22.60 6.69 -0.15
CA LEU A 22 -21.51 7.53 0.33
C LEU A 22 -20.15 6.95 -0.08
N ALA A 23 -19.92 5.66 0.12
CA ALA A 23 -18.70 4.97 -0.31
C ALA A 23 -18.49 5.09 -1.83
N GLU A 24 -19.55 4.84 -2.62
CA GLU A 24 -19.49 4.96 -4.08
C GLU A 24 -19.10 6.37 -4.55
N LYS A 25 -19.66 7.42 -3.91
CA LYS A 25 -19.30 8.81 -4.26
C LYS A 25 -17.90 9.19 -3.83
N LEU A 26 -17.40 8.66 -2.72
CA LEU A 26 -16.06 8.95 -2.24
C LEU A 26 -14.98 8.20 -3.02
N SER A 27 -15.30 7.05 -3.62
CA SER A 27 -14.37 6.33 -4.50
C SER A 27 -14.04 7.05 -5.82
N ASP A 28 -14.75 8.14 -6.14
CA ASP A 28 -14.40 9.00 -7.28
C ASP A 28 -13.25 9.99 -6.97
N TYR A 29 -12.82 10.07 -5.71
CA TYR A 29 -11.75 10.98 -5.27
C TYR A 29 -10.47 10.20 -5.01
N HIS A 30 -9.33 10.85 -5.25
CA HIS A 30 -8.02 10.30 -4.92
C HIS A 30 -7.84 10.26 -3.39
N GLU A 31 -7.13 9.25 -2.90
CA GLU A 31 -6.87 9.01 -1.48
C GLU A 31 -6.22 10.23 -0.80
N LYS A 32 -5.34 10.93 -1.51
CA LYS A 32 -4.76 12.21 -1.04
C LYS A 32 -5.81 13.29 -0.76
N ASP A 33 -6.82 13.44 -1.63
CA ASP A 33 -7.88 14.43 -1.41
C ASP A 33 -8.76 14.03 -0.20
N LEU A 34 -8.93 12.72 0.02
CA LEU A 34 -9.60 12.18 1.21
C LEU A 34 -8.76 12.40 2.47
N ALA A 35 -7.44 12.21 2.43
CA ALA A 35 -6.51 12.50 3.52
C ALA A 35 -6.58 13.99 3.92
N ASP A 36 -6.51 14.89 2.95
CA ASP A 36 -6.66 16.34 3.19
C ASP A 36 -8.02 16.70 3.84
N ALA A 37 -9.07 15.92 3.56
CA ALA A 37 -10.39 16.14 4.15
C ALA A 37 -10.49 15.62 5.60
N LEU A 38 -9.69 14.60 5.99
CA LEU A 38 -9.70 14.05 7.36
C LEU A 38 -9.37 15.10 8.41
N GLU A 39 -8.48 16.04 8.11
CA GLU A 39 -8.09 17.11 9.04
C GLU A 39 -9.28 17.98 9.46
N ALA A 40 -10.27 18.18 8.59
CA ALA A 40 -11.44 19.01 8.83
C ALA A 40 -12.59 18.26 9.53
N LEU A 41 -12.46 16.94 9.72
CA LEU A 41 -13.46 16.10 10.38
C LEU A 41 -13.17 15.93 11.87
N THR A 42 -14.24 15.75 12.66
CA THR A 42 -14.11 15.34 14.07
C THR A 42 -13.72 13.86 14.17
N PRO A 43 -13.11 13.41 15.30
CA PRO A 43 -12.79 12.01 15.52
C PRO A 43 -13.97 11.05 15.30
N ALA A 44 -15.17 11.42 15.71
CA ALA A 44 -16.37 10.60 15.54
C ALA A 44 -16.79 10.46 14.07
N GLU A 45 -16.63 11.54 13.28
CA GLU A 45 -16.89 11.51 11.84
C GLU A 45 -15.85 10.65 11.12
N ARG A 46 -14.57 10.77 11.48
CA ARG A 46 -13.49 9.92 10.94
C ARG A 46 -13.73 8.43 11.20
N GLN A 47 -14.03 8.06 12.45
CA GLN A 47 -14.35 6.65 12.78
C GLN A 47 -15.56 6.12 11.99
N SER A 48 -16.59 6.95 11.81
CA SER A 48 -17.74 6.58 10.97
C SER A 48 -17.30 6.39 9.52
N LEU A 49 -16.47 7.29 9.00
CA LEU A 49 -15.94 7.24 7.64
C LEU A 49 -15.09 5.99 7.41
N TYR A 50 -14.18 5.65 8.31
CA TYR A 50 -13.35 4.44 8.22
C TYR A 50 -14.21 3.17 8.12
N SER A 51 -15.30 3.10 8.89
CA SER A 51 -16.25 1.97 8.82
C SER A 51 -16.99 1.87 7.49
N ILE A 52 -17.04 2.94 6.71
CA ILE A 52 -17.73 3.04 5.42
C ILE A 52 -16.78 2.69 4.28
N LEU A 53 -15.57 3.21 4.31
CA LEU A 53 -14.56 3.04 3.26
C LEU A 53 -13.92 1.64 3.29
N GLY A 54 -13.81 1.03 4.46
CA GLY A 54 -13.10 -0.25 4.64
C GLY A 54 -11.61 -0.07 4.89
N VAL A 55 -10.96 -1.15 5.36
CA VAL A 55 -9.58 -1.09 5.83
C VAL A 55 -8.58 -0.79 4.73
N ASP A 56 -8.77 -1.35 3.53
CA ASP A 56 -7.85 -1.18 2.40
C ASP A 56 -7.77 0.29 1.98
N THR A 57 -8.93 0.92 1.72
CA THR A 57 -8.98 2.36 1.36
C THR A 57 -8.47 3.26 2.49
N VAL A 58 -8.71 2.89 3.75
CA VAL A 58 -8.20 3.66 4.91
C VAL A 58 -6.68 3.55 5.00
N ALA A 59 -6.10 2.38 4.74
CA ALA A 59 -4.66 2.19 4.67
C ALA A 59 -4.04 3.11 3.60
N GLU A 60 -4.58 3.09 2.38
CA GLU A 60 -4.13 3.96 1.29
C GLU A 60 -4.27 5.47 1.63
N ILE A 61 -5.36 5.88 2.30
CA ILE A 61 -5.50 7.28 2.75
C ILE A 61 -4.41 7.65 3.75
N PHE A 62 -4.06 6.75 4.66
CA PHE A 62 -3.08 7.03 5.71
C PHE A 62 -1.66 7.20 5.17
N THR A 63 -1.31 6.60 4.02
CA THR A 63 0.00 6.84 3.37
C THR A 63 0.19 8.28 2.89
N TYR A 64 -0.90 9.04 2.77
CA TYR A 64 -0.86 10.47 2.37
C TYR A 64 -0.93 11.44 3.54
N LEU A 65 -0.97 10.97 4.79
CA LEU A 65 -0.94 11.82 5.98
C LEU A 65 0.52 12.22 6.29
N ASP A 66 0.74 13.50 6.57
CA ASP A 66 2.05 14.00 7.02
C ASP A 66 2.40 13.50 8.44
N ASP A 67 1.39 13.20 9.27
CA ASP A 67 1.48 12.68 10.62
C ASP A 67 0.28 11.75 10.86
N ALA A 68 0.54 10.45 10.91
CA ALA A 68 -0.48 9.42 11.11
C ALA A 68 -0.83 9.19 12.60
N GLU A 69 0.01 9.64 13.55
CA GLU A 69 -0.13 9.37 14.99
C GLU A 69 -1.53 9.74 15.54
N PRO A 70 -2.06 10.98 15.32
CA PRO A 70 -3.35 11.36 15.87
C PRO A 70 -4.50 10.46 15.42
N TYR A 71 -4.44 10.00 14.15
CA TYR A 71 -5.47 9.19 13.53
C TYR A 71 -5.38 7.72 13.97
N LEU A 72 -4.18 7.18 14.11
CA LEU A 72 -3.96 5.83 14.64
C LEU A 72 -4.40 5.73 16.10
N LYS A 73 -4.15 6.77 16.91
CA LYS A 73 -4.58 6.82 18.33
C LYS A 73 -6.09 6.94 18.53
N GLU A 74 -6.83 7.35 17.51
CA GLU A 74 -8.31 7.33 17.52
C GLU A 74 -8.89 5.93 17.33
N LEU A 75 -8.10 4.97 16.83
CA LEU A 75 -8.52 3.60 16.57
C LEU A 75 -8.15 2.69 17.75
N PRO A 76 -8.99 1.68 18.06
CA PRO A 76 -8.54 0.58 18.91
C PRO A 76 -7.30 -0.09 18.29
N SER A 77 -6.32 -0.51 19.11
CA SER A 77 -5.03 -1.04 18.62
C SER A 77 -5.17 -2.21 17.63
N HIS A 78 -6.25 -3.00 17.72
CA HIS A 78 -6.50 -4.09 16.77
C HIS A 78 -7.04 -3.60 15.41
N GLU A 79 -7.68 -2.43 15.37
CA GLU A 79 -8.11 -1.79 14.12
C GLU A 79 -6.95 -1.03 13.49
N ALA A 80 -6.17 -0.32 14.30
CA ALA A 80 -4.93 0.30 13.85
C ALA A 80 -3.97 -0.73 13.24
N ALA A 81 -3.80 -1.89 13.90
CA ALA A 81 -2.98 -2.98 13.37
C ALA A 81 -3.48 -3.50 12.01
N LYS A 82 -4.78 -3.55 11.77
CA LYS A 82 -5.32 -3.93 10.46
C LYS A 82 -5.01 -2.88 9.39
N VAL A 83 -5.13 -1.60 9.72
CA VAL A 83 -4.77 -0.52 8.78
C VAL A 83 -3.30 -0.63 8.42
N ILE A 84 -2.41 -0.72 9.41
CA ILE A 84 -0.96 -0.89 9.21
C ILE A 84 -0.62 -2.16 8.41
N SER A 85 -1.30 -3.29 8.65
CA SER A 85 -1.09 -4.53 7.90
C SER A 85 -1.51 -4.46 6.42
N ASN A 86 -2.33 -3.47 6.04
CA ASN A 86 -2.73 -3.25 4.66
C ASN A 86 -1.96 -2.09 3.98
N MET A 87 -0.96 -1.54 4.64
CA MET A 87 -0.02 -0.57 4.06
C MET A 87 1.17 -1.29 3.44
N ASP A 88 1.85 -0.61 2.50
CA ASP A 88 3.20 -1.02 2.11
C ASP A 88 4.14 -0.96 3.33
N SER A 89 5.15 -1.83 3.35
CA SER A 89 5.98 -2.00 4.54
C SER A 89 6.75 -0.76 4.96
N ASP A 90 7.17 0.07 4.01
CA ASP A 90 7.82 1.35 4.24
C ASP A 90 6.84 2.40 4.80
N ASP A 91 5.64 2.54 4.21
CA ASP A 91 4.59 3.42 4.73
C ASP A 91 4.12 2.98 6.13
N ALA A 92 4.02 1.67 6.35
CA ALA A 92 3.68 1.10 7.66
C ALA A 92 4.72 1.47 8.73
N VAL A 93 6.00 1.45 8.39
CA VAL A 93 7.10 1.84 9.29
C VAL A 93 7.07 3.34 9.55
N ASP A 94 6.95 4.17 8.52
CA ASP A 94 6.86 5.62 8.67
C ASP A 94 5.69 6.01 9.59
N ALA A 95 4.50 5.40 9.40
CA ALA A 95 3.33 5.65 10.25
C ALA A 95 3.52 5.17 11.72
N LEU A 96 4.36 4.15 11.95
CA LEU A 96 4.66 3.63 13.28
C LEU A 96 5.79 4.41 13.98
N GLU A 97 6.69 5.05 13.23
CA GLU A 97 7.80 5.82 13.81
C GLU A 97 7.32 7.04 14.59
N ASP A 98 6.22 7.65 14.16
CA ASP A 98 5.59 8.79 14.84
C ASP A 98 4.97 8.43 16.20
N LEU A 99 4.68 7.15 16.46
CA LEU A 99 4.06 6.67 17.70
C LEU A 99 5.08 6.53 18.84
N ASP A 100 4.61 6.70 20.07
CA ASP A 100 5.41 6.33 21.24
C ASP A 100 5.62 4.79 21.34
N ASP A 101 6.67 4.38 22.03
CA ASP A 101 7.07 2.96 22.11
C ASP A 101 5.96 2.03 22.63
N THR A 102 5.05 2.53 23.46
CA THR A 102 3.96 1.73 24.04
C THR A 102 2.93 1.42 22.98
N ASP A 103 2.43 2.43 22.27
CA ASP A 103 1.43 2.31 21.23
C ASP A 103 1.99 1.55 20.03
N LYS A 104 3.23 1.87 19.61
CA LYS A 104 3.97 1.16 18.57
C LYS A 104 4.03 -0.35 18.85
N ASN A 105 4.53 -0.74 20.03
CA ASN A 105 4.63 -2.14 20.41
C ASN A 105 3.27 -2.84 20.50
N GLU A 106 2.23 -2.14 20.95
CA GLU A 106 0.89 -2.70 21.04
C GLU A 106 0.30 -3.01 19.65
N ILE A 107 0.51 -2.11 18.68
CA ILE A 107 0.07 -2.30 17.30
C ILE A 107 0.89 -3.40 16.63
N VAL A 108 2.23 -3.34 16.67
CA VAL A 108 3.13 -4.33 16.06
C VAL A 108 2.85 -5.76 16.54
N ASN A 109 2.49 -5.94 17.82
CA ASN A 109 2.13 -7.26 18.35
C ASN A 109 0.79 -7.80 17.84
N LYS A 110 -0.02 -6.96 17.16
CA LYS A 110 -1.34 -7.31 16.62
C LYS A 110 -1.36 -7.34 15.09
N LEU A 111 -0.24 -7.02 14.43
CA LEU A 111 -0.11 -7.16 12.98
C LEU A 111 -0.35 -8.61 12.55
N ASP A 112 -0.78 -8.80 11.32
CA ASP A 112 -0.89 -10.13 10.74
C ASP A 112 0.49 -10.78 10.52
N LYS A 113 0.48 -12.06 10.13
CA LYS A 113 1.73 -12.83 10.05
C LYS A 113 2.60 -12.45 8.86
N ASP A 114 1.99 -11.95 7.79
CA ASP A 114 2.69 -11.66 6.55
C ASP A 114 3.37 -10.28 6.68
N SER A 115 2.68 -9.28 7.25
CA SER A 115 3.20 -7.92 7.43
C SER A 115 4.20 -7.79 8.60
N VAL A 116 4.06 -8.60 9.66
CA VAL A 116 4.86 -8.45 10.89
C VAL A 116 6.35 -8.70 10.70
N GLU A 117 6.73 -9.62 9.79
CA GLU A 117 8.14 -9.93 9.54
C GLU A 117 8.82 -8.78 8.82
N ASP A 118 8.20 -8.22 7.79
CA ASP A 118 8.70 -7.11 7.01
C ASP A 118 8.80 -5.82 7.84
N VAL A 119 7.73 -5.46 8.55
CA VAL A 119 7.72 -4.29 9.43
C VAL A 119 8.80 -4.40 10.51
N LYS A 120 8.95 -5.55 11.17
CA LYS A 120 10.01 -5.75 12.18
C LYS A 120 11.41 -5.71 11.59
N MET A 121 11.59 -6.21 10.38
CA MET A 121 12.87 -6.13 9.69
C MET A 121 13.24 -4.67 9.44
N LEU A 122 12.33 -3.87 8.88
CA LEU A 122 12.57 -2.46 8.60
C LEU A 122 12.77 -1.64 9.88
N LEU A 123 11.94 -1.82 10.91
CA LEU A 123 12.10 -1.19 12.23
C LEU A 123 13.40 -1.59 12.98
N SER A 124 14.14 -2.60 12.50
CA SER A 124 15.42 -2.99 13.09
C SER A 124 16.60 -2.14 12.65
N TYR A 125 16.42 -1.30 11.61
CA TYR A 125 17.43 -0.38 11.10
C TYR A 125 17.30 0.98 11.80
N ASP A 126 18.44 1.64 12.04
CA ASP A 126 18.43 3.03 12.51
C ASP A 126 18.06 3.99 11.35
N GLU A 127 17.48 5.16 11.66
CA GLU A 127 17.00 6.14 10.67
C GLU A 127 18.09 6.59 9.66
N ASP A 128 19.37 6.56 10.03
CA ASP A 128 20.50 6.90 9.19
C ASP A 128 21.06 5.73 8.37
N GLU A 129 20.54 4.52 8.57
CA GLU A 129 20.87 3.34 7.78
C GLU A 129 20.03 3.28 6.50
N ILE A 130 20.62 2.82 5.39
CA ILE A 130 19.89 2.68 4.12
C ILE A 130 18.76 1.65 4.22
N GLY A 131 18.86 0.69 5.13
CA GLY A 131 17.85 -0.31 5.41
C GLY A 131 16.51 0.27 5.86
N SER A 132 16.52 1.42 6.55
CA SER A 132 15.29 2.14 6.96
C SER A 132 14.52 2.74 5.79
N ARG A 133 15.13 2.83 4.61
CA ARG A 133 14.53 3.38 3.37
C ARG A 133 14.20 2.31 2.34
N MET A 134 14.21 1.05 2.74
CA MET A 134 13.85 -0.08 1.87
C MET A 134 12.34 -0.29 1.89
N THR A 135 11.83 -0.82 0.79
CA THR A 135 10.47 -1.36 0.69
C THR A 135 10.52 -2.85 0.38
N THR A 136 9.55 -3.61 0.82
CA THR A 136 9.35 -5.01 0.39
C THR A 136 8.33 -5.11 -0.75
N ASN A 137 7.72 -3.99 -1.17
CA ASN A 137 6.79 -3.90 -2.28
C ASN A 137 7.53 -3.94 -3.63
N TYR A 138 7.94 -5.12 -4.08
CA TYR A 138 8.58 -5.33 -5.38
C TYR A 138 8.32 -6.73 -5.95
N ILE A 139 8.37 -6.83 -7.28
CA ILE A 139 8.24 -8.11 -7.98
C ILE A 139 9.61 -8.79 -8.13
N SER A 140 9.73 -10.03 -7.70
CA SER A 140 10.93 -10.84 -7.92
C SER A 140 10.65 -12.06 -8.82
N ILE A 141 11.59 -12.35 -9.73
CA ILE A 141 11.55 -13.50 -10.61
C ILE A 141 12.90 -14.25 -10.61
N LYS A 142 12.89 -15.55 -10.90
CA LYS A 142 14.13 -16.36 -10.96
C LYS A 142 14.81 -16.22 -12.33
N ASN A 143 16.14 -16.21 -12.33
CA ASN A 143 16.97 -16.07 -13.53
C ASN A 143 16.89 -17.24 -14.52
N ASP A 144 16.34 -18.38 -14.11
CA ASP A 144 16.14 -19.57 -14.95
C ASP A 144 14.71 -19.69 -15.53
N MET A 145 13.83 -18.73 -15.22
CA MET A 145 12.47 -18.69 -15.76
C MET A 145 12.48 -18.32 -17.25
N THR A 146 11.60 -18.96 -18.00
CA THR A 146 11.23 -18.47 -19.33
C THR A 146 10.39 -17.20 -19.22
N ILE A 147 10.32 -16.41 -20.30
CA ILE A 147 9.54 -15.18 -20.35
C ILE A 147 8.05 -15.42 -19.98
N ARG A 148 7.47 -16.53 -20.41
CA ARG A 148 6.09 -16.90 -20.05
C ARG A 148 5.93 -17.21 -18.56
N GLN A 149 6.92 -17.88 -17.97
CA GLN A 149 6.92 -18.15 -16.53
C GLN A 149 7.10 -16.88 -15.72
N ALA A 150 8.02 -16.01 -16.15
CA ALA A 150 8.24 -14.69 -15.52
C ALA A 150 6.97 -13.83 -15.57
N MET A 151 6.26 -13.79 -16.71
CA MET A 151 4.98 -13.08 -16.83
C MET A 151 3.89 -13.71 -15.94
N SER A 152 3.85 -15.04 -15.82
CA SER A 152 2.89 -15.69 -14.92
C SER A 152 3.19 -15.40 -13.46
N GLU A 153 4.46 -15.30 -13.10
CA GLU A 153 4.88 -14.96 -11.74
C GLU A 153 4.60 -13.50 -11.41
N LEU A 154 4.87 -12.59 -12.34
CA LEU A 154 4.45 -11.19 -12.22
C LEU A 154 2.95 -11.07 -11.91
N VAL A 155 2.09 -11.74 -12.69
CA VAL A 155 0.62 -11.65 -12.52
C VAL A 155 0.18 -12.16 -11.15
N LYS A 156 0.86 -13.14 -10.57
CA LYS A 156 0.55 -13.63 -9.22
C LYS A 156 0.92 -12.59 -8.15
N GLN A 157 2.10 -11.98 -8.29
CA GLN A 157 2.62 -11.02 -7.30
C GLN A 157 1.98 -9.63 -7.44
N ALA A 158 1.52 -9.25 -8.64
CA ALA A 158 0.91 -7.95 -8.91
C ALA A 158 -0.44 -7.69 -8.21
N GLY A 159 -1.02 -8.70 -7.56
CA GLY A 159 -2.20 -8.52 -6.71
C GLY A 159 -1.87 -8.02 -5.30
N GLU A 160 -0.61 -8.12 -4.91
CA GLU A 160 -0.10 -7.78 -3.57
C GLU A 160 1.00 -6.70 -3.63
N ASN A 161 1.43 -6.30 -4.83
CA ASN A 161 2.52 -5.35 -5.04
C ASN A 161 2.13 -4.34 -6.11
N ASP A 162 2.20 -3.06 -5.80
CA ASP A 162 1.87 -1.97 -6.72
C ASP A 162 3.06 -1.57 -7.60
N ASN A 163 4.30 -1.79 -7.12
CA ASN A 163 5.52 -1.47 -7.85
C ASN A 163 5.89 -2.55 -8.87
N ILE A 164 5.11 -2.63 -9.95
CA ILE A 164 5.26 -3.62 -11.03
C ILE A 164 6.10 -3.15 -12.21
N SER A 165 6.55 -1.91 -12.23
CA SER A 165 7.27 -1.33 -13.38
C SER A 165 8.63 -1.97 -13.62
N THR A 166 9.29 -2.40 -12.55
CA THR A 166 10.59 -3.06 -12.57
C THR A 166 10.51 -4.41 -11.87
N LEU A 167 10.94 -5.48 -12.54
CA LEU A 167 11.05 -6.80 -11.96
C LEU A 167 12.50 -7.07 -11.59
N TYR A 168 12.71 -7.48 -10.35
CA TYR A 168 14.04 -7.87 -9.87
C TYR A 168 14.30 -9.35 -10.15
N VAL A 169 15.43 -9.63 -10.79
CA VAL A 169 15.84 -11.00 -11.13
C VAL A 169 16.77 -11.48 -10.04
N VAL A 170 16.47 -12.65 -9.46
CA VAL A 170 17.30 -13.28 -8.44
C VAL A 170 17.77 -14.67 -8.89
N ASP A 171 18.89 -15.11 -8.36
CA ASP A 171 19.38 -16.47 -8.58
C ASP A 171 18.66 -17.49 -7.66
N LYS A 172 19.04 -18.76 -7.75
CA LYS A 172 18.48 -19.84 -6.92
C LYS A 172 18.76 -19.71 -5.41
N ASN A 173 19.67 -18.82 -5.01
CA ASN A 173 20.03 -18.55 -3.62
C ASN A 173 19.45 -17.19 -3.15
N GLU A 174 18.49 -16.62 -3.88
CA GLU A 174 17.88 -15.30 -3.65
C GLU A 174 18.87 -14.13 -3.78
N HIS A 175 20.04 -14.31 -4.42
CA HIS A 175 20.93 -13.20 -4.67
C HIS A 175 20.49 -12.40 -5.89
N PHE A 176 20.56 -11.09 -5.79
CA PHE A 176 20.26 -10.18 -6.90
C PHE A 176 21.13 -10.49 -8.12
N TYR A 177 20.49 -10.73 -9.26
CA TYR A 177 21.13 -11.01 -10.54
C TYR A 177 21.01 -9.86 -11.52
N GLY A 178 19.89 -9.14 -11.52
CA GLY A 178 19.62 -8.03 -12.41
C GLY A 178 18.19 -7.51 -12.26
N ALA A 179 17.82 -6.60 -13.15
CA ALA A 179 16.47 -6.06 -13.21
C ALA A 179 15.97 -6.00 -14.66
N ILE A 180 14.67 -6.09 -14.87
CA ILE A 180 14.00 -6.03 -16.16
C ILE A 180 12.83 -5.07 -16.05
N ASP A 181 12.70 -4.12 -16.97
CA ASP A 181 11.50 -3.31 -17.08
C ASP A 181 10.31 -4.17 -17.57
N LEU A 182 9.14 -3.97 -16.97
CA LEU A 182 7.90 -4.63 -17.40
C LEU A 182 7.66 -4.46 -18.91
N LYS A 183 7.96 -3.29 -19.46
CA LYS A 183 7.85 -3.01 -20.90
C LYS A 183 8.69 -3.99 -21.73
N ASP A 184 9.93 -4.28 -21.31
CA ASP A 184 10.82 -5.16 -22.04
C ASP A 184 10.36 -6.61 -21.95
N LEU A 185 9.84 -7.03 -20.79
CA LEU A 185 9.24 -8.36 -20.61
C LEU A 185 8.03 -8.54 -21.55
N ILE A 186 7.15 -7.53 -21.66
CA ILE A 186 5.99 -7.55 -22.56
C ILE A 186 6.44 -7.63 -24.02
N ILE A 187 7.43 -6.85 -24.43
CA ILE A 187 7.98 -6.86 -25.79
C ILE A 187 8.52 -8.24 -26.11
N CYS A 188 9.35 -8.82 -25.23
CA CYS A 188 9.89 -10.16 -25.42
C CYS A 188 8.79 -11.23 -25.51
N LEU A 189 7.71 -11.13 -24.73
CA LEU A 189 6.57 -12.04 -24.80
C LEU A 189 5.90 -12.01 -26.18
N LEU A 190 5.72 -10.82 -26.76
CA LEU A 190 5.12 -10.67 -28.09
C LEU A 190 5.95 -11.33 -29.18
N TYR A 191 7.28 -11.23 -29.10
CA TYR A 191 8.20 -11.85 -30.09
C TYR A 191 8.35 -13.37 -29.90
N THR A 192 8.06 -13.90 -28.72
CA THR A 192 8.13 -15.35 -28.44
C THR A 192 6.79 -16.08 -28.63
N SER A 193 5.71 -15.35 -28.89
CA SER A 193 4.41 -15.93 -29.25
C SER A 193 4.44 -16.37 -30.73
N PRO A 194 3.98 -17.60 -31.08
CA PRO A 194 3.86 -17.99 -32.48
C PRO A 194 2.94 -17.03 -33.22
N SER A 195 3.39 -16.58 -34.39
CA SER A 195 2.57 -15.69 -35.23
C SER A 195 1.24 -16.39 -35.59
N PRO A 196 0.09 -15.69 -35.59
CA PRO A 196 -1.18 -16.24 -36.11
C PRO A 196 -1.10 -16.71 -37.57
N ARG A 197 0.03 -16.44 -38.25
CA ARG A 197 0.28 -16.88 -39.64
C ARG A 197 0.99 -18.24 -39.73
N ASP A 198 1.44 -18.80 -38.59
CA ASP A 198 2.13 -20.07 -38.51
C ASP A 198 1.21 -21.20 -38.00
N ALA A 199 -0.10 -20.96 -37.96
CA ALA A 199 -1.16 -21.90 -37.57
C ALA A 199 -2.02 -22.30 -38.81
#